data_17ef620c8c4240a7052772505eabd2fd
#
_entry.id   17ef620c8c4240a7052772505eabd2fd
#
_cell.length_a   1.000
_cell.length_b   1.000
_cell.length_c   1.000
_cell.angle_alpha   90.00
_cell.angle_beta   90.00
_cell.angle_gamma   90.00
#
_symmetry.space_group_name_H-M   'P 1'
#
loop_
_entity.id
_entity.type
_entity.pdbx_description
1 polymer ?
#
loop_
_entity_poly.entity_id
_entity_poly.type
_entity_poly.pdbx_seq_one_letter_code
_entity_poly.pdbx_strand_id
1 'polypeptide(L)'
;MTFTLERADGSSRAVSGYRYAKPKSGSKTYQVADKKLPAKVDLRKKMTEIEDQGEVGSCVANATAGAYEYLAKMHTGEDYDVSRLFIYYNARYIESEEDESAIEDEGCLVQDAIEGLKQYGACSEDTYPYNIKKVNKEPHAEAYEEAANFVVEDMVHIPLKLDAWKACLAEGYPIIFGISLFASFDKQRKKGVVPIPSPKEAQRESHDGHAMLVVGYSDVDQVFIVRNSWGEEWGDNGYCYIPYDYMMNEKYNDGDAWIIRQLENMDFNSDEYWSDDDESVIGDYDSELANMSEEDYEEMLDAMGDYPLEYRIALLFLNVADADGDLSDEELDAISEYMEETLEKLGVDMSAKKILRNAKKHMDDEDLLEESITLMGTHLSNEMLAKIHNDLEEVIGVDDLSDEESEFIERLVEEWQIESDEDEDDEEDEDDEEDEDDEEDEEDEEEDEDEDEDEDEDDDK
;
A
#
# COMPACT_ATOMS: atom_id res chain seq x y z
N MET A 1 5.68 -23.95 -6.78
CA MET A 1 5.36 -23.59 -5.39
C MET A 1 4.64 -22.27 -5.48
N THR A 2 3.50 -22.14 -4.87
CA THR A 2 2.76 -20.87 -4.81
C THR A 2 3.56 -19.91 -3.92
N PHE A 3 3.86 -18.73 -4.42
CA PHE A 3 4.47 -17.68 -3.61
C PHE A 3 3.46 -17.15 -2.61
N THR A 4 3.88 -16.97 -1.37
CA THR A 4 3.00 -16.56 -0.29
C THR A 4 3.60 -15.35 0.42
N LEU A 5 2.82 -14.29 0.60
CA LEU A 5 3.17 -13.16 1.43
C LEU A 5 2.76 -13.48 2.87
N GLU A 6 3.73 -13.56 3.77
CA GLU A 6 3.49 -13.71 5.21
C GLU A 6 3.30 -12.34 5.84
N ARG A 7 2.26 -12.21 6.67
CA ARG A 7 1.90 -10.95 7.34
C ARG A 7 2.21 -11.03 8.84
N ALA A 8 2.39 -9.86 9.46
CA ALA A 8 2.68 -9.75 10.89
C ALA A 8 1.63 -10.44 11.79
N ASP A 9 0.36 -10.46 11.38
CA ASP A 9 -0.75 -11.10 12.10
C ASP A 9 -0.77 -12.64 11.96
N GLY A 10 0.22 -13.22 11.27
CA GLY A 10 0.34 -14.65 10.99
C GLY A 10 -0.62 -15.15 9.91
N SER A 11 -1.32 -14.26 9.23
CA SER A 11 -2.04 -14.60 8.01
C SER A 11 -1.06 -14.64 6.84
N SER A 12 -1.44 -15.38 5.80
CA SER A 12 -0.66 -15.41 4.57
C SER A 12 -1.58 -15.16 3.38
N ARG A 13 -1.05 -14.52 2.34
CA ARG A 13 -1.73 -14.32 1.08
C ARG A 13 -1.02 -15.11 0.00
N ALA A 14 -1.75 -16.03 -0.63
CA ALA A 14 -1.25 -16.70 -1.82
C ALA A 14 -1.23 -15.68 -2.97
N VAL A 15 -0.04 -15.39 -3.48
CA VAL A 15 0.14 -14.62 -4.71
C VAL A 15 0.28 -15.63 -5.83
N SER A 16 -0.80 -15.90 -6.51
CA SER A 16 -0.83 -16.79 -7.67
C SER A 16 -2.05 -16.46 -8.51
N GLY A 17 -2.01 -16.84 -9.77
CA GLY A 17 -3.18 -16.70 -10.62
C GLY A 17 -2.99 -15.82 -11.84
N TYR A 18 -1.92 -15.02 -11.89
CA TYR A 18 -1.53 -14.35 -13.11
C TYR A 18 -0.45 -15.12 -13.84
N ARG A 19 -0.67 -15.34 -15.13
CA ARG A 19 0.31 -15.88 -16.05
C ARG A 19 0.50 -14.94 -17.22
N TYR A 20 1.74 -14.77 -17.62
CA TYR A 20 2.11 -13.88 -18.72
C TYR A 20 2.09 -14.60 -20.06
N ALA A 21 1.50 -13.95 -21.04
CA ALA A 21 1.69 -14.31 -22.44
C ALA A 21 1.84 -13.05 -23.30
N LYS A 22 2.74 -13.12 -24.27
CA LYS A 22 2.87 -12.01 -25.26
C LYS A 22 1.55 -11.80 -25.99
N PRO A 23 1.22 -10.54 -26.35
CA PRO A 23 0.05 -10.25 -27.16
C PRO A 23 -0.01 -11.13 -28.43
N LYS A 24 -1.19 -11.73 -28.68
CA LYS A 24 -1.42 -12.55 -29.86
C LYS A 24 -1.19 -11.72 -31.13
N SER A 25 -0.70 -12.37 -32.21
CA SER A 25 -0.46 -11.68 -33.48
C SER A 25 -1.77 -11.04 -34.00
N GLY A 26 -1.71 -9.75 -34.30
CA GLY A 26 -2.87 -8.99 -34.76
C GLY A 26 -3.67 -8.29 -33.65
N SER A 27 -3.26 -8.40 -32.38
CA SER A 27 -3.86 -7.61 -31.30
C SER A 27 -3.74 -6.12 -31.59
N LYS A 28 -4.83 -5.40 -31.34
CA LYS A 28 -4.85 -3.94 -31.45
C LYS A 28 -3.94 -3.36 -30.36
N THR A 29 -3.18 -2.34 -30.73
CA THR A 29 -2.31 -1.62 -29.79
C THR A 29 -2.78 -0.17 -29.66
N TYR A 30 -2.85 0.31 -28.42
CA TYR A 30 -3.23 1.67 -28.10
C TYR A 30 -2.27 2.68 -28.74
N GLN A 31 -2.83 3.72 -29.33
CA GLN A 31 -2.08 4.80 -29.94
C GLN A 31 -2.31 6.08 -29.14
N VAL A 32 -1.23 6.63 -28.59
CA VAL A 32 -1.27 7.87 -27.81
C VAL A 32 -1.65 9.03 -28.75
N ALA A 33 -2.72 9.76 -28.41
CA ALA A 33 -3.02 11.02 -29.05
C ALA A 33 -2.12 12.14 -28.49
N ASP A 34 -1.68 13.06 -29.35
CA ASP A 34 -0.91 14.23 -28.92
C ASP A 34 -1.85 15.24 -28.21
N LYS A 35 -2.14 15.00 -26.93
CA LYS A 35 -2.97 15.84 -26.08
C LYS A 35 -2.25 16.14 -24.77
N LYS A 36 -2.47 17.34 -24.21
CA LYS A 36 -2.05 17.64 -22.84
C LYS A 36 -2.85 16.72 -21.90
N LEU A 37 -2.16 15.99 -21.04
CA LEU A 37 -2.77 15.17 -20.00
C LEU A 37 -2.93 15.99 -18.72
N PRO A 38 -3.97 15.71 -17.90
CA PRO A 38 -4.11 16.32 -16.58
C PRO A 38 -2.99 15.81 -15.65
N ALA A 39 -2.71 16.54 -14.56
CA ALA A 39 -1.73 16.12 -13.57
C ALA A 39 -2.22 14.91 -12.74
N LYS A 40 -3.54 14.74 -12.61
CA LYS A 40 -4.15 13.67 -11.83
C LYS A 40 -5.41 13.15 -12.53
N VAL A 41 -5.58 11.83 -12.46
CA VAL A 41 -6.81 11.11 -12.85
C VAL A 41 -7.19 10.15 -11.74
N ASP A 42 -8.42 10.19 -11.27
CA ASP A 42 -8.94 9.30 -10.23
C ASP A 42 -10.34 8.78 -10.57
N LEU A 43 -10.42 7.51 -10.97
CA LEU A 43 -11.67 6.84 -11.34
C LEU A 43 -12.35 6.13 -10.16
N ARG A 44 -11.76 6.12 -8.95
CA ARG A 44 -12.26 5.37 -7.78
C ARG A 44 -13.73 5.64 -7.47
N LYS A 45 -14.18 6.89 -7.57
CA LYS A 45 -15.59 7.26 -7.30
C LYS A 45 -16.61 6.60 -8.21
N LYS A 46 -16.15 6.07 -9.34
CA LYS A 46 -17.00 5.39 -10.35
C LYS A 46 -16.83 3.87 -10.33
N MET A 47 -15.92 3.35 -9.50
CA MET A 47 -15.74 1.91 -9.35
C MET A 47 -16.89 1.29 -8.57
N THR A 48 -17.02 -0.02 -8.65
CA THR A 48 -17.88 -0.88 -7.84
C THR A 48 -17.21 -1.22 -6.51
N GLU A 49 -17.87 -1.98 -5.63
CA GLU A 49 -17.30 -2.45 -4.36
C GLU A 49 -16.01 -3.25 -4.57
N ILE A 50 -15.12 -3.20 -3.57
CA ILE A 50 -13.85 -3.94 -3.60
C ILE A 50 -14.09 -5.41 -3.31
N GLU A 51 -13.45 -6.24 -4.10
CA GLU A 51 -13.56 -7.68 -4.04
C GLU A 51 -12.42 -8.34 -3.24
N ASP A 52 -12.70 -9.51 -2.67
CA ASP A 52 -11.69 -10.39 -2.08
C ASP A 52 -11.65 -11.73 -2.82
N GLN A 53 -10.50 -12.02 -3.47
CA GLN A 53 -10.28 -13.30 -4.15
C GLN A 53 -9.98 -14.45 -3.17
N GLY A 54 -9.62 -14.13 -1.92
CA GLY A 54 -9.19 -15.13 -0.94
C GLY A 54 -7.97 -15.93 -1.41
N GLU A 55 -8.07 -17.27 -1.30
CA GLU A 55 -6.99 -18.20 -1.69
C GLU A 55 -7.06 -18.65 -3.15
N VAL A 56 -8.06 -18.21 -3.93
CA VAL A 56 -8.25 -18.62 -5.33
C VAL A 56 -7.33 -17.85 -6.25
N GLY A 57 -6.69 -18.53 -7.20
CA GLY A 57 -5.82 -17.93 -8.22
C GLY A 57 -6.55 -17.09 -9.27
N SER A 58 -7.50 -16.26 -8.86
CA SER A 58 -8.44 -15.54 -9.73
C SER A 58 -8.17 -14.05 -9.90
N CYS A 59 -6.95 -13.57 -9.58
CA CYS A 59 -6.61 -12.14 -9.66
C CYS A 59 -6.90 -11.52 -11.04
N VAL A 60 -6.61 -12.23 -12.11
CA VAL A 60 -6.93 -11.79 -13.48
C VAL A 60 -8.44 -11.60 -13.68
N ALA A 61 -9.24 -12.56 -13.20
CA ALA A 61 -10.70 -12.46 -13.32
C ALA A 61 -11.27 -11.32 -12.47
N ASN A 62 -10.73 -11.08 -11.26
CA ASN A 62 -11.12 -9.95 -10.42
C ASN A 62 -10.79 -8.59 -11.09
N ALA A 63 -9.57 -8.44 -11.62
CA ALA A 63 -9.18 -7.22 -12.33
C ALA A 63 -10.04 -6.99 -13.59
N THR A 64 -10.36 -8.09 -14.32
CA THR A 64 -11.19 -8.05 -15.52
C THR A 64 -12.65 -7.74 -15.20
N ALA A 65 -13.20 -8.31 -14.10
CA ALA A 65 -14.53 -8.00 -13.60
C ALA A 65 -14.65 -6.52 -13.23
N GLY A 66 -13.72 -5.98 -12.42
CA GLY A 66 -13.75 -4.58 -12.04
C GLY A 66 -13.68 -3.61 -13.23
N ALA A 67 -12.92 -3.94 -14.28
CA ALA A 67 -12.90 -3.15 -15.52
C ALA A 67 -14.25 -3.21 -16.25
N TYR A 68 -14.85 -4.39 -16.34
CA TYR A 68 -16.14 -4.60 -16.98
C TYR A 68 -17.28 -3.89 -16.24
N GLU A 69 -17.34 -4.07 -14.92
CA GLU A 69 -18.34 -3.44 -14.05
C GLU A 69 -18.31 -1.92 -14.12
N TYR A 70 -17.08 -1.35 -14.09
CA TYR A 70 -16.90 0.10 -14.30
C TYR A 70 -17.50 0.55 -15.63
N LEU A 71 -17.22 -0.13 -16.74
CA LEU A 71 -17.75 0.22 -18.04
C LEU A 71 -19.28 0.05 -18.12
N ALA A 72 -19.81 -1.02 -17.50
CA ALA A 72 -21.24 -1.25 -17.41
C ALA A 72 -21.94 -0.14 -16.62
N LYS A 73 -21.39 0.25 -15.47
CA LYS A 73 -21.88 1.36 -14.65
C LYS A 73 -21.83 2.71 -15.40
N MET A 74 -20.74 2.98 -16.11
CA MET A 74 -20.63 4.21 -16.92
C MET A 74 -21.67 4.26 -18.06
N HIS A 75 -22.04 3.10 -18.62
CA HIS A 75 -23.03 3.01 -19.68
C HIS A 75 -24.47 3.06 -19.16
N THR A 76 -24.78 2.34 -18.10
CA THR A 76 -26.14 2.16 -17.57
C THR A 76 -26.50 3.14 -16.46
N GLY A 77 -25.53 3.65 -15.73
CA GLY A 77 -25.69 4.42 -14.50
C GLY A 77 -26.03 3.58 -13.28
N GLU A 78 -26.03 2.24 -13.41
CA GLU A 78 -26.34 1.29 -12.33
C GLU A 78 -25.15 0.37 -12.06
N ASP A 79 -24.96 0.00 -10.80
CA ASP A 79 -23.96 -0.99 -10.39
C ASP A 79 -24.40 -2.38 -10.88
N TYR A 80 -23.46 -3.11 -11.45
CA TYR A 80 -23.64 -4.47 -11.88
C TYR A 80 -22.46 -5.31 -11.41
N ASP A 81 -22.70 -6.19 -10.45
CA ASP A 81 -21.71 -7.10 -9.88
C ASP A 81 -21.63 -8.38 -10.72
N VAL A 82 -20.50 -8.61 -11.40
CA VAL A 82 -20.32 -9.74 -12.30
C VAL A 82 -19.60 -10.90 -11.64
N SER A 83 -20.00 -12.12 -11.99
CA SER A 83 -19.39 -13.34 -11.48
C SER A 83 -17.94 -13.49 -11.89
N ARG A 84 -17.04 -13.30 -10.94
CA ARG A 84 -15.59 -13.48 -11.11
C ARG A 84 -15.23 -14.94 -11.39
N LEU A 85 -15.92 -15.89 -10.77
CA LEU A 85 -15.72 -17.30 -11.04
C LEU A 85 -16.19 -17.73 -12.44
N PHE A 86 -17.22 -17.07 -12.99
CA PHE A 86 -17.63 -17.30 -14.38
C PHE A 86 -16.54 -16.86 -15.37
N ILE A 87 -15.98 -15.65 -15.14
CA ILE A 87 -14.84 -15.14 -15.95
C ILE A 87 -13.63 -16.05 -15.80
N TYR A 88 -13.30 -16.45 -14.57
CA TYR A 88 -12.15 -17.29 -14.26
C TYR A 88 -12.25 -18.70 -14.86
N TYR A 89 -13.44 -19.31 -14.83
CA TYR A 89 -13.67 -20.60 -15.45
C TYR A 89 -13.47 -20.53 -16.97
N ASN A 90 -14.14 -19.58 -17.63
CA ASN A 90 -14.11 -19.44 -19.08
C ASN A 90 -12.73 -19.06 -19.62
N ALA A 91 -11.95 -18.23 -18.88
CA ALA A 91 -10.57 -17.92 -19.24
C ALA A 91 -9.71 -19.18 -19.31
N ARG A 92 -9.79 -20.06 -18.29
CA ARG A 92 -9.04 -21.32 -18.25
C ARG A 92 -9.56 -22.34 -19.25
N TYR A 93 -10.86 -22.34 -19.52
CA TYR A 93 -11.46 -23.19 -20.53
C TYR A 93 -10.94 -22.87 -21.94
N ILE A 94 -10.86 -21.59 -22.29
CA ILE A 94 -10.25 -21.14 -23.54
C ILE A 94 -8.77 -21.53 -23.61
N GLU A 95 -8.03 -21.33 -22.53
CA GLU A 95 -6.61 -21.65 -22.48
C GLU A 95 -6.34 -23.15 -22.60
N SER A 96 -7.21 -23.99 -22.04
CA SER A 96 -7.12 -25.45 -22.14
C SER A 96 -7.51 -26.02 -23.52
N GLU A 97 -7.70 -25.14 -24.52
CA GLU A 97 -8.22 -25.53 -25.85
C GLU A 97 -9.59 -26.21 -25.76
N GLU A 98 -10.43 -25.76 -24.80
CA GLU A 98 -11.78 -26.26 -24.53
C GLU A 98 -11.81 -27.70 -23.93
N ASP A 99 -10.77 -28.12 -23.23
CA ASP A 99 -10.71 -29.37 -22.47
C ASP A 99 -11.07 -29.14 -20.99
N GLU A 100 -12.31 -29.42 -20.59
CA GLU A 100 -12.81 -29.31 -19.23
C GLU A 100 -12.01 -30.13 -18.21
N SER A 101 -11.40 -31.24 -18.63
CA SER A 101 -10.63 -32.09 -17.73
C SER A 101 -9.28 -31.53 -17.32
N ALA A 102 -8.84 -30.47 -18.00
CA ALA A 102 -7.57 -29.77 -17.74
C ALA A 102 -7.73 -28.52 -16.87
N ILE A 103 -8.95 -28.20 -16.37
CA ILE A 103 -9.21 -26.98 -15.60
C ILE A 103 -8.83 -27.20 -14.14
N GLU A 104 -7.74 -26.55 -13.74
CA GLU A 104 -7.23 -26.51 -12.37
C GLU A 104 -7.12 -25.05 -11.89
N ASP A 105 -7.00 -24.82 -10.58
CA ASP A 105 -6.82 -23.47 -9.99
C ASP A 105 -5.35 -23.04 -10.07
N GLU A 106 -4.86 -22.84 -11.29
CA GLU A 106 -3.47 -22.44 -11.60
C GLU A 106 -3.37 -21.04 -12.23
N GLY A 107 -4.42 -20.22 -12.10
CA GLY A 107 -4.48 -18.90 -12.72
C GLY A 107 -4.89 -18.93 -14.18
N CYS A 108 -4.86 -17.75 -14.83
CA CYS A 108 -5.16 -17.59 -16.24
C CYS A 108 -4.42 -16.42 -16.88
N LEU A 109 -4.52 -16.29 -18.19
CA LEU A 109 -3.99 -15.19 -18.98
C LEU A 109 -5.01 -14.04 -19.04
N VAL A 110 -4.54 -12.79 -18.98
CA VAL A 110 -5.40 -11.60 -19.16
C VAL A 110 -6.13 -11.65 -20.49
N GLN A 111 -5.42 -12.02 -21.57
CA GLN A 111 -6.01 -12.09 -22.91
C GLN A 111 -7.16 -13.11 -22.99
N ASP A 112 -7.03 -14.24 -22.30
CA ASP A 112 -8.05 -15.31 -22.34
C ASP A 112 -9.25 -14.96 -21.44
N ALA A 113 -9.04 -14.20 -20.35
CA ALA A 113 -10.15 -13.66 -19.56
C ALA A 113 -11.00 -12.67 -20.38
N ILE A 114 -10.34 -11.76 -21.11
CA ILE A 114 -11.06 -10.80 -21.99
C ILE A 114 -11.68 -11.53 -23.19
N GLU A 115 -11.02 -12.53 -23.75
CA GLU A 115 -11.60 -13.33 -24.83
C GLU A 115 -12.82 -14.11 -24.34
N GLY A 116 -12.80 -14.59 -23.09
CA GLY A 116 -13.97 -15.19 -22.43
C GLY A 116 -15.15 -14.24 -22.35
N LEU A 117 -14.92 -12.99 -21.98
CA LEU A 117 -15.96 -11.95 -21.99
C LEU A 117 -16.50 -11.66 -23.40
N LYS A 118 -15.65 -11.74 -24.42
CA LYS A 118 -16.08 -11.55 -25.82
C LYS A 118 -16.89 -12.75 -26.34
N GLN A 119 -16.55 -13.93 -25.94
CA GLN A 119 -17.18 -15.17 -26.43
C GLN A 119 -18.44 -15.54 -25.66
N TYR A 120 -18.42 -15.41 -24.35
CA TYR A 120 -19.47 -15.88 -23.44
C TYR A 120 -20.20 -14.75 -22.70
N GLY A 121 -19.62 -13.55 -22.63
CA GLY A 121 -20.13 -12.45 -21.81
C GLY A 121 -19.79 -12.62 -20.33
N ALA A 122 -20.60 -12.01 -19.47
CA ALA A 122 -20.52 -12.13 -18.01
C ALA A 122 -21.93 -12.22 -17.42
N CYS A 123 -22.17 -13.18 -16.51
CA CYS A 123 -23.38 -13.21 -15.70
C CYS A 123 -23.16 -12.49 -14.38
N SER A 124 -24.23 -12.24 -13.64
CA SER A 124 -24.18 -11.63 -12.31
C SER A 124 -23.57 -12.58 -11.27
N GLU A 125 -22.99 -11.99 -10.21
CA GLU A 125 -22.51 -12.71 -9.03
C GLU A 125 -23.67 -13.46 -8.33
N ASP A 126 -24.88 -12.91 -8.35
CA ASP A 126 -26.08 -13.58 -7.84
C ASP A 126 -26.39 -14.89 -8.57
N THR A 127 -26.18 -14.93 -9.90
CA THR A 127 -26.45 -16.11 -10.72
C THR A 127 -25.36 -17.17 -10.55
N TYR A 128 -24.08 -16.79 -10.51
CA TYR A 128 -22.97 -17.72 -10.28
C TYR A 128 -22.03 -17.19 -9.20
N PRO A 129 -22.38 -17.36 -7.90
CA PRO A 129 -21.68 -16.76 -6.78
C PRO A 129 -20.25 -17.25 -6.58
N TYR A 130 -19.39 -16.36 -6.01
CA TYR A 130 -18.01 -16.63 -5.64
C TYR A 130 -17.92 -17.68 -4.53
N ASN A 131 -17.80 -18.93 -4.93
CA ASN A 131 -17.70 -20.07 -4.03
C ASN A 131 -16.48 -20.91 -4.36
N ILE A 132 -15.46 -20.87 -3.49
CA ILE A 132 -14.18 -21.58 -3.65
C ILE A 132 -14.36 -23.06 -4.02
N LYS A 133 -15.41 -23.73 -3.48
CA LYS A 133 -15.71 -25.13 -3.80
C LYS A 133 -16.15 -25.38 -5.24
N LYS A 134 -16.47 -24.31 -5.96
CA LYS A 134 -16.91 -24.35 -7.37
C LYS A 134 -15.84 -23.87 -8.34
N VAL A 135 -14.64 -23.52 -7.87
CA VAL A 135 -13.57 -22.89 -8.68
C VAL A 135 -13.29 -23.63 -9.99
N ASN A 136 -13.30 -24.97 -9.98
CA ASN A 136 -13.03 -25.81 -11.15
C ASN A 136 -14.31 -26.44 -11.74
N LYS A 137 -15.49 -25.91 -11.40
CA LYS A 137 -16.75 -26.44 -11.93
C LYS A 137 -17.25 -25.57 -13.06
N GLU A 138 -17.71 -26.22 -14.11
CA GLU A 138 -18.44 -25.57 -15.20
C GLU A 138 -19.65 -24.79 -14.66
N PRO A 139 -19.82 -23.50 -15.06
CA PRO A 139 -21.02 -22.74 -14.78
C PRO A 139 -22.27 -23.43 -15.37
N HIS A 140 -23.39 -23.31 -14.71
CA HIS A 140 -24.64 -23.92 -15.21
C HIS A 140 -25.22 -23.12 -16.40
N ALA A 141 -26.08 -23.77 -17.19
CA ALA A 141 -26.61 -23.20 -18.44
C ALA A 141 -27.27 -21.82 -18.25
N GLU A 142 -27.97 -21.60 -17.13
CA GLU A 142 -28.62 -20.33 -16.81
C GLU A 142 -27.61 -19.17 -16.72
N ALA A 143 -26.40 -19.43 -16.22
CA ALA A 143 -25.33 -18.44 -16.17
C ALA A 143 -24.86 -18.04 -17.57
N TYR A 144 -24.75 -19.00 -18.51
CA TYR A 144 -24.43 -18.69 -19.90
C TYR A 144 -25.56 -17.99 -20.65
N GLU A 145 -26.83 -18.34 -20.35
CA GLU A 145 -27.99 -17.65 -20.95
C GLU A 145 -28.06 -16.16 -20.53
N GLU A 146 -27.77 -15.88 -19.27
CA GLU A 146 -27.69 -14.50 -18.78
C GLU A 146 -26.48 -13.75 -19.39
N ALA A 147 -25.30 -14.37 -19.34
CA ALA A 147 -24.05 -13.78 -19.80
C ALA A 147 -24.07 -13.37 -21.28
N ALA A 148 -24.82 -14.08 -22.12
CA ALA A 148 -24.89 -13.78 -23.55
C ALA A 148 -25.44 -12.38 -23.90
N ASN A 149 -26.07 -11.70 -22.93
CA ASN A 149 -26.58 -10.34 -23.11
C ASN A 149 -25.54 -9.25 -22.88
N PHE A 150 -24.34 -9.58 -22.36
CA PHE A 150 -23.33 -8.65 -21.84
C PHE A 150 -21.95 -8.93 -22.43
N VAL A 151 -21.81 -8.95 -23.73
CA VAL A 151 -20.55 -9.30 -24.43
C VAL A 151 -19.65 -8.08 -24.61
N VAL A 152 -18.35 -8.27 -24.41
CA VAL A 152 -17.32 -7.28 -24.75
C VAL A 152 -17.01 -7.35 -26.25
N GLU A 153 -16.89 -6.19 -26.90
CA GLU A 153 -16.68 -6.15 -28.35
C GLU A 153 -15.21 -6.04 -28.75
N ASP A 154 -14.38 -5.35 -27.95
CA ASP A 154 -13.00 -5.10 -28.31
C ASP A 154 -12.05 -5.10 -27.09
N MET A 155 -10.80 -5.49 -27.35
CA MET A 155 -9.70 -5.35 -26.40
C MET A 155 -8.50 -4.70 -27.07
N VAL A 156 -7.78 -3.87 -26.32
CA VAL A 156 -6.62 -3.13 -26.84
C VAL A 156 -5.45 -3.27 -25.88
N HIS A 157 -4.33 -3.73 -26.42
CA HIS A 157 -3.06 -3.81 -25.67
C HIS A 157 -2.46 -2.43 -25.48
N ILE A 158 -1.98 -2.13 -24.28
CA ILE A 158 -1.33 -0.86 -23.93
C ILE A 158 0.18 -1.10 -23.84
N PRO A 159 1.01 -0.40 -24.62
CA PRO A 159 2.45 -0.54 -24.51
C PRO A 159 2.95 -0.04 -23.15
N LEU A 160 4.00 -0.66 -22.61
CA LEU A 160 4.62 -0.27 -21.35
C LEU A 160 5.33 1.08 -21.50
N LYS A 161 4.55 2.16 -21.45
CA LYS A 161 5.00 3.55 -21.55
C LYS A 161 4.12 4.42 -20.67
N LEU A 162 4.73 5.23 -19.82
CA LEU A 162 4.02 6.12 -18.89
C LEU A 162 2.94 6.96 -19.58
N ASP A 163 3.29 7.66 -20.65
CA ASP A 163 2.35 8.50 -21.40
C ASP A 163 1.17 7.71 -22.00
N ALA A 164 1.40 6.45 -22.41
CA ALA A 164 0.33 5.62 -22.94
C ALA A 164 -0.68 5.21 -21.85
N TRP A 165 -0.18 4.85 -20.67
CA TRP A 165 -1.03 4.49 -19.55
C TRP A 165 -1.80 5.70 -19.04
N LYS A 166 -1.12 6.84 -18.84
CA LYS A 166 -1.76 8.10 -18.45
C LYS A 166 -2.83 8.56 -19.45
N ALA A 167 -2.52 8.53 -20.74
CA ALA A 167 -3.46 8.91 -21.78
C ALA A 167 -4.71 8.03 -21.81
N CYS A 168 -4.51 6.72 -21.60
CA CYS A 168 -5.60 5.75 -21.53
C CYS A 168 -6.54 6.02 -20.35
N LEU A 169 -5.97 6.27 -19.16
CA LEU A 169 -6.71 6.63 -17.95
C LEU A 169 -7.43 7.98 -18.09
N ALA A 170 -6.76 8.95 -18.72
CA ALA A 170 -7.39 10.26 -19.02
C ALA A 170 -8.55 10.15 -20.03
N GLU A 171 -8.56 9.12 -20.88
CA GLU A 171 -9.72 8.79 -21.72
C GLU A 171 -10.84 8.06 -20.93
N GLY A 172 -10.65 7.80 -19.63
CA GLY A 172 -11.62 7.13 -18.75
C GLY A 172 -11.59 5.61 -18.82
N TYR A 173 -10.52 4.99 -19.32
CA TYR A 173 -10.40 3.53 -19.40
C TYR A 173 -9.45 3.00 -18.33
N PRO A 174 -9.96 2.23 -17.35
CA PRO A 174 -9.10 1.51 -16.42
C PRO A 174 -8.28 0.42 -17.14
N ILE A 175 -7.06 0.15 -16.63
CA ILE A 175 -6.11 -0.74 -17.29
C ILE A 175 -5.95 -2.02 -16.48
N ILE A 176 -6.30 -3.18 -17.07
CA ILE A 176 -5.99 -4.51 -16.53
C ILE A 176 -4.53 -4.78 -16.82
N PHE A 177 -3.74 -5.13 -15.80
CA PHE A 177 -2.31 -5.40 -15.98
C PHE A 177 -1.81 -6.49 -15.06
N GLY A 178 -0.69 -7.11 -15.45
CA GLY A 178 0.06 -8.04 -14.63
C GLY A 178 1.44 -7.49 -14.29
N ILE A 179 1.93 -7.79 -13.08
CA ILE A 179 3.24 -7.37 -12.58
C ILE A 179 3.80 -8.43 -11.64
N SER A 180 5.15 -8.48 -11.53
CA SER A 180 5.80 -9.30 -10.50
C SER A 180 5.66 -8.66 -9.13
N LEU A 181 5.19 -9.43 -8.13
CA LEU A 181 5.13 -9.02 -6.73
C LEU A 181 6.25 -9.66 -5.93
N PHE A 182 6.79 -8.88 -5.01
CA PHE A 182 7.85 -9.26 -4.08
C PHE A 182 7.33 -9.25 -2.65
N ALA A 183 8.10 -9.78 -1.70
CA ALA A 183 7.70 -9.85 -0.29
C ALA A 183 7.46 -8.47 0.34
N SER A 184 8.14 -7.42 -0.15
CA SER A 184 7.94 -6.04 0.30
C SER A 184 6.61 -5.41 -0.14
N PHE A 185 5.90 -5.99 -1.10
CA PHE A 185 4.67 -5.40 -1.65
C PHE A 185 3.60 -5.11 -0.58
N ASP A 186 3.51 -5.95 0.45
CA ASP A 186 2.56 -5.80 1.56
C ASP A 186 3.20 -5.09 2.79
N LYS A 187 4.43 -4.56 2.68
CA LYS A 187 5.15 -3.84 3.74
C LYS A 187 5.12 -2.33 3.44
N GLN A 188 4.00 -1.71 3.73
CA GLN A 188 3.76 -0.31 3.38
C GLN A 188 4.18 0.62 4.53
N ARG A 189 4.97 1.66 4.25
CA ARG A 189 5.32 2.72 5.22
C ARG A 189 4.29 3.85 5.28
N LYS A 190 3.43 3.94 4.29
CA LYS A 190 2.26 4.81 4.22
C LYS A 190 1.09 3.97 3.74
N LYS A 191 -0.09 4.24 4.25
CA LYS A 191 -1.30 3.49 3.90
C LYS A 191 -1.46 3.38 2.37
N GLY A 192 -1.44 2.15 1.86
CA GLY A 192 -1.58 1.86 0.44
C GLY A 192 -0.34 2.11 -0.44
N VAL A 193 0.72 2.76 0.05
CA VAL A 193 1.91 3.04 -0.78
C VAL A 193 2.84 1.83 -0.82
N VAL A 194 2.96 1.24 -2.00
CA VAL A 194 3.78 0.05 -2.24
C VAL A 194 5.25 0.44 -2.39
N PRO A 195 6.18 -0.15 -1.63
CA PRO A 195 7.60 0.11 -1.81
C PRO A 195 8.12 -0.47 -3.13
N ILE A 196 9.14 0.18 -3.68
CA ILE A 196 9.88 -0.38 -4.82
C ILE A 196 10.72 -1.55 -4.28
N PRO A 197 10.72 -2.74 -4.93
CA PRO A 197 11.52 -3.86 -4.46
C PRO A 197 13.02 -3.55 -4.53
N SER A 198 13.74 -3.84 -3.46
CA SER A 198 15.18 -3.62 -3.40
C SER A 198 15.94 -4.46 -4.44
N PRO A 199 17.14 -4.04 -4.87
CA PRO A 199 17.96 -4.85 -5.77
C PRO A 199 18.32 -6.23 -5.21
N LYS A 200 18.40 -6.39 -3.87
CA LYS A 200 18.65 -7.68 -3.21
C LYS A 200 17.39 -8.55 -3.26
N GLU A 201 16.23 -7.98 -2.96
CA GLU A 201 14.96 -8.66 -3.04
C GLU A 201 14.65 -9.13 -4.47
N ALA A 202 14.85 -8.25 -5.45
CA ALA A 202 14.62 -8.54 -6.86
C ALA A 202 15.53 -9.67 -7.42
N GLN A 203 16.63 -10.00 -6.76
CA GLN A 203 17.51 -11.11 -7.11
C GLN A 203 17.07 -12.44 -6.48
N ARG A 204 16.20 -12.41 -5.47
CA ARG A 204 15.65 -13.61 -4.86
C ARG A 204 14.59 -14.19 -5.79
N GLU A 205 14.54 -15.51 -5.93
CA GLU A 205 13.50 -16.20 -6.72
C GLU A 205 12.13 -16.25 -5.98
N SER A 206 11.96 -15.47 -4.90
CA SER A 206 10.76 -15.42 -4.07
C SER A 206 9.83 -14.31 -4.54
N HIS A 207 9.26 -14.44 -5.71
CA HIS A 207 8.22 -13.57 -6.23
C HIS A 207 7.29 -14.35 -7.15
N ASP A 208 6.10 -13.82 -7.39
CA ASP A 208 5.15 -14.38 -8.35
C ASP A 208 4.41 -13.25 -9.06
N GLY A 209 3.67 -13.58 -10.09
CA GLY A 209 2.88 -12.61 -10.83
C GLY A 209 1.50 -12.37 -10.21
N HIS A 210 1.06 -11.13 -10.21
CA HIS A 210 -0.27 -10.72 -9.79
C HIS A 210 -0.91 -9.78 -10.82
N ALA A 211 -2.21 -9.91 -11.00
CA ALA A 211 -2.97 -9.02 -11.86
C ALA A 211 -3.87 -8.10 -11.04
N MET A 212 -3.89 -6.82 -11.41
CA MET A 212 -4.68 -5.78 -10.77
C MET A 212 -5.24 -4.82 -11.81
N LEU A 213 -5.97 -3.79 -11.35
CA LEU A 213 -6.62 -2.80 -12.20
C LEU A 213 -6.14 -1.38 -11.89
N VAL A 214 -5.47 -0.72 -12.84
CA VAL A 214 -5.12 0.70 -12.68
C VAL A 214 -6.37 1.54 -12.93
N VAL A 215 -6.67 2.41 -11.97
CA VAL A 215 -7.86 3.26 -11.98
C VAL A 215 -7.55 4.76 -11.89
N GLY A 216 -6.27 5.12 -11.95
CA GLY A 216 -5.85 6.51 -11.92
C GLY A 216 -4.34 6.69 -11.80
N TYR A 217 -3.94 7.93 -11.69
CA TYR A 217 -2.55 8.33 -11.44
C TYR A 217 -2.47 9.72 -10.79
N SER A 218 -1.35 9.99 -10.13
CA SER A 218 -0.99 11.30 -9.59
C SER A 218 0.45 11.64 -9.97
N ASP A 219 0.65 12.76 -10.68
CA ASP A 219 1.99 13.24 -11.02
C ASP A 219 2.71 13.90 -9.83
N VAL A 220 1.95 14.44 -8.88
CA VAL A 220 2.50 14.99 -7.65
C VAL A 220 3.18 13.90 -6.83
N ASP A 221 2.52 12.76 -6.70
CA ASP A 221 3.00 11.61 -5.94
C ASP A 221 3.85 10.64 -6.77
N GLN A 222 3.91 10.80 -8.09
CA GLN A 222 4.57 9.89 -9.04
C GLN A 222 4.09 8.44 -8.95
N VAL A 223 2.77 8.23 -8.76
CA VAL A 223 2.16 6.92 -8.56
C VAL A 223 0.99 6.65 -9.51
N PHE A 224 0.74 5.37 -9.75
CA PHE A 224 -0.54 4.89 -10.23
C PHE A 224 -1.46 4.52 -9.07
N ILE A 225 -2.76 4.84 -9.19
CA ILE A 225 -3.80 4.39 -8.28
C ILE A 225 -4.29 3.03 -8.79
N VAL A 226 -4.17 2.01 -7.96
CA VAL A 226 -4.42 0.62 -8.35
C VAL A 226 -5.47 -0.01 -7.45
N ARG A 227 -6.51 -0.60 -8.05
CA ARG A 227 -7.50 -1.43 -7.37
C ARG A 227 -6.96 -2.85 -7.27
N ASN A 228 -6.86 -3.37 -6.05
CA ASN A 228 -6.50 -4.76 -5.77
C ASN A 228 -7.76 -5.61 -5.52
N SER A 229 -7.58 -6.90 -5.29
CA SER A 229 -8.61 -7.90 -5.03
C SER A 229 -8.36 -8.66 -3.72
N TRP A 230 -7.92 -7.96 -2.67
CA TRP A 230 -7.60 -8.52 -1.36
C TRP A 230 -8.53 -8.03 -0.25
N GLY A 231 -9.71 -7.54 -0.61
CA GLY A 231 -10.71 -7.00 0.29
C GLY A 231 -10.52 -5.52 0.58
N GLU A 232 -11.58 -4.90 1.12
CA GLU A 232 -11.61 -3.47 1.45
C GLU A 232 -10.70 -3.11 2.63
N GLU A 233 -10.44 -4.08 3.52
CA GLU A 233 -9.55 -3.88 4.67
C GLU A 233 -8.06 -3.84 4.31
N TRP A 234 -7.69 -4.14 3.05
CA TRP A 234 -6.29 -4.10 2.61
C TRP A 234 -5.94 -2.77 1.97
N GLY A 235 -4.73 -2.25 2.28
CA GLY A 235 -4.19 -1.02 1.70
C GLY A 235 -5.06 0.20 2.04
N ASP A 236 -5.30 1.08 1.10
CA ASP A 236 -6.22 2.21 1.26
C ASP A 236 -7.61 1.84 0.72
N ASN A 237 -8.42 1.22 1.58
CA ASN A 237 -9.78 0.74 1.24
C ASN A 237 -9.79 -0.14 -0.02
N GLY A 238 -8.88 -1.12 -0.07
CA GLY A 238 -8.70 -2.05 -1.18
C GLY A 238 -7.89 -1.53 -2.37
N TYR A 239 -7.38 -0.30 -2.28
CA TYR A 239 -6.50 0.30 -3.27
C TYR A 239 -5.06 0.38 -2.78
N CYS A 240 -4.13 0.52 -3.73
CA CYS A 240 -2.75 0.84 -3.44
C CYS A 240 -2.19 1.85 -4.46
N TYR A 241 -1.06 2.43 -4.08
CA TYR A 241 -0.35 3.43 -4.87
C TYR A 241 1.00 2.85 -5.27
N ILE A 242 1.16 2.50 -6.54
CA ILE A 242 2.39 1.89 -7.06
C ILE A 242 3.23 2.96 -7.76
N PRO A 243 4.48 3.19 -7.31
CA PRO A 243 5.38 4.16 -7.94
C PRO A 243 5.56 3.93 -9.44
N TYR A 244 5.68 5.03 -10.20
CA TYR A 244 5.94 4.94 -11.64
C TYR A 244 7.19 4.11 -11.96
N ASP A 245 8.24 4.25 -11.15
CA ASP A 245 9.50 3.54 -11.33
C ASP A 245 9.38 2.03 -11.11
N TYR A 246 8.45 1.58 -10.25
CA TYR A 246 8.13 0.16 -10.15
C TYR A 246 7.28 -0.30 -11.34
N MET A 247 6.18 0.42 -11.60
CA MET A 247 5.19 0.04 -12.61
C MET A 247 5.76 0.02 -14.04
N MET A 248 6.65 0.97 -14.38
CA MET A 248 7.23 1.12 -15.72
C MET A 248 8.55 0.36 -15.91
N ASN A 249 8.98 -0.41 -14.91
CA ASN A 249 10.22 -1.14 -14.95
C ASN A 249 10.06 -2.49 -15.70
N GLU A 250 10.73 -2.63 -16.84
CA GLU A 250 10.70 -3.85 -17.67
C GLU A 250 11.24 -5.11 -16.95
N LYS A 251 11.88 -4.97 -15.77
CA LYS A 251 12.32 -6.12 -14.98
C LYS A 251 11.17 -6.72 -14.16
N TYR A 252 10.15 -5.91 -13.84
CA TYR A 252 9.06 -6.27 -12.95
C TYR A 252 7.73 -6.36 -13.69
N ASN A 253 7.61 -5.69 -14.83
CA ASN A 253 6.42 -5.60 -15.66
C ASN A 253 6.73 -5.99 -17.10
N ASP A 254 6.19 -7.13 -17.53
CA ASP A 254 6.36 -7.66 -18.88
C ASP A 254 5.56 -6.90 -19.95
N GLY A 255 4.81 -5.88 -19.56
CA GLY A 255 3.98 -5.08 -20.47
C GLY A 255 2.67 -5.77 -20.85
N ASP A 256 2.16 -6.69 -20.02
CA ASP A 256 0.85 -7.32 -20.21
C ASP A 256 -0.25 -6.42 -19.66
N ALA A 257 -0.61 -5.40 -20.44
CA ALA A 257 -1.57 -4.38 -20.06
C ALA A 257 -2.65 -4.21 -21.13
N TRP A 258 -3.91 -4.22 -20.69
CA TRP A 258 -5.06 -4.26 -21.58
C TRP A 258 -6.20 -3.37 -21.10
N ILE A 259 -6.95 -2.82 -22.06
CA ILE A 259 -8.25 -2.22 -21.81
C ILE A 259 -9.33 -2.95 -22.58
N ILE A 260 -10.51 -2.93 -22.00
CA ILE A 260 -11.76 -3.34 -22.63
C ILE A 260 -12.41 -2.11 -23.25
N ARG A 261 -12.88 -2.23 -24.48
CA ARG A 261 -13.69 -1.19 -25.14
C ARG A 261 -15.02 -1.76 -25.61
N GLN A 262 -16.07 -1.01 -25.38
CA GLN A 262 -17.36 -1.19 -26.05
C GLN A 262 -17.38 -0.33 -27.31
N LEU A 263 -18.10 -0.77 -28.38
CA LEU A 263 -18.18 -0.05 -29.65
C LEU A 263 -19.06 1.20 -29.59
N GLU A 264 -19.96 1.31 -28.63
CA GLU A 264 -20.76 2.50 -28.45
C GLU A 264 -19.90 3.62 -27.83
N ASN A 265 -19.96 4.81 -28.42
CA ASN A 265 -19.25 5.97 -27.90
C ASN A 265 -19.71 6.26 -26.47
N MET A 266 -18.89 5.90 -25.50
CA MET A 266 -19.07 6.29 -24.12
C MET A 266 -18.56 7.73 -23.98
N ASP A 267 -19.40 8.60 -23.52
CA ASP A 267 -19.04 10.01 -23.26
C ASP A 267 -18.60 10.11 -21.79
N PHE A 268 -17.30 10.02 -21.58
CA PHE A 268 -16.70 10.19 -20.25
C PHE A 268 -16.64 11.68 -19.93
N ASN A 269 -17.33 12.10 -18.89
CA ASN A 269 -17.22 13.48 -18.39
C ASN A 269 -15.88 13.64 -17.62
N SER A 270 -14.85 14.10 -18.30
CA SER A 270 -13.50 14.27 -17.73
C SER A 270 -13.46 15.21 -16.51
N ASP A 271 -14.39 16.17 -16.40
CA ASP A 271 -14.46 17.09 -15.26
C ASP A 271 -14.77 16.38 -13.93
N GLU A 272 -15.22 15.12 -13.96
CA GLU A 272 -15.52 14.33 -12.76
C GLU A 272 -14.32 13.58 -12.20
N TYR A 273 -13.25 13.34 -12.99
CA TYR A 273 -12.11 12.51 -12.58
C TYR A 273 -10.75 13.10 -12.97
N TRP A 274 -10.71 14.25 -13.64
CA TRP A 274 -9.49 14.99 -13.91
C TRP A 274 -9.25 16.05 -12.84
N SER A 275 -7.98 16.25 -12.48
CA SER A 275 -7.57 17.39 -11.68
C SER A 275 -6.17 17.84 -12.09
N ASP A 276 -5.94 19.16 -12.02
CA ASP A 276 -4.63 19.80 -12.15
C ASP A 276 -4.19 20.43 -10.81
N ASP A 277 -4.82 20.06 -9.65
CA ASP A 277 -4.39 20.50 -8.33
C ASP A 277 -3.10 19.77 -7.88
N ASP A 278 -2.44 20.34 -6.86
CA ASP A 278 -1.22 19.83 -6.27
C ASP A 278 -1.51 18.97 -5.01
N GLU A 279 -2.77 18.52 -4.81
CA GLU A 279 -3.13 17.69 -3.66
C GLU A 279 -2.66 16.25 -3.86
N SER A 280 -1.94 15.72 -2.85
CA SER A 280 -1.52 14.34 -2.81
C SER A 280 -2.72 13.39 -2.71
N VAL A 281 -2.69 12.27 -3.45
CA VAL A 281 -3.68 11.19 -3.31
C VAL A 281 -3.33 10.22 -2.17
N ILE A 282 -2.09 10.29 -1.68
CA ILE A 282 -1.57 9.45 -0.60
C ILE A 282 -1.98 9.99 0.78
N GLY A 283 -2.27 11.30 0.86
CA GLY A 283 -2.53 12.02 2.12
C GLY A 283 -1.24 12.41 2.86
N ASP A 284 -1.40 13.24 3.88
CA ASP A 284 -0.30 13.67 4.75
C ASP A 284 -0.12 12.62 5.86
N TYR A 285 0.90 11.80 5.75
CA TYR A 285 1.37 10.93 6.81
C TYR A 285 2.58 11.57 7.48
N ASP A 286 2.37 12.06 8.70
CA ASP A 286 3.43 12.57 9.56
C ASP A 286 3.87 11.43 10.49
N SER A 287 4.68 10.54 9.95
CA SER A 287 5.35 9.49 10.73
C SER A 287 6.81 9.42 10.33
N GLU A 288 7.66 9.02 11.25
CA GLU A 288 9.09 8.89 11.01
C GLU A 288 9.39 7.95 9.84
N LEU A 289 8.71 6.80 9.78
CA LEU A 289 8.85 5.88 8.65
C LEU A 289 8.44 6.51 7.32
N ALA A 290 7.41 7.37 7.33
CA ALA A 290 6.98 8.10 6.14
C ALA A 290 8.04 9.11 5.67
N ASN A 291 8.84 9.65 6.59
CA ASN A 291 9.88 10.63 6.34
C ASN A 291 11.27 10.02 6.11
N MET A 292 11.44 8.72 6.40
CA MET A 292 12.68 7.99 6.15
C MET A 292 13.05 8.04 4.66
N SER A 293 14.35 8.10 4.35
CA SER A 293 14.79 8.05 2.96
C SER A 293 14.41 6.71 2.31
N GLU A 294 14.26 6.68 0.98
CA GLU A 294 13.95 5.43 0.26
C GLU A 294 15.04 4.37 0.48
N GLU A 295 16.32 4.79 0.50
CA GLU A 295 17.46 3.89 0.70
C GLU A 295 17.46 3.27 2.11
N ASP A 296 17.26 4.10 3.16
CA ASP A 296 17.22 3.63 4.55
C ASP A 296 16.02 2.71 4.79
N TYR A 297 14.86 3.04 4.20
CA TYR A 297 13.67 2.21 4.30
C TYR A 297 13.85 0.86 3.59
N GLU A 298 14.45 0.82 2.40
CA GLU A 298 14.78 -0.43 1.70
C GLU A 298 15.77 -1.29 2.52
N GLU A 299 16.79 -0.67 3.13
CA GLU A 299 17.75 -1.38 3.98
C GLU A 299 17.09 -1.98 5.22
N MET A 300 16.21 -1.22 5.86
CA MET A 300 15.41 -1.68 7.00
C MET A 300 14.54 -2.89 6.60
N LEU A 301 13.77 -2.79 5.51
CA LEU A 301 12.91 -3.89 5.05
C LEU A 301 13.70 -5.17 4.74
N ASP A 302 14.86 -5.02 4.08
CA ASP A 302 15.74 -6.15 3.77
C ASP A 302 16.30 -6.82 5.05
N ALA A 303 16.61 -6.03 6.06
CA ALA A 303 17.13 -6.50 7.34
C ALA A 303 16.03 -7.16 8.19
N MET A 304 14.81 -6.58 8.21
CA MET A 304 13.67 -7.10 8.99
C MET A 304 13.19 -8.47 8.49
N GLY A 305 13.40 -8.80 7.22
CA GLY A 305 13.08 -10.12 6.64
C GLY A 305 11.62 -10.53 6.77
N ASP A 306 11.38 -11.72 7.31
CA ASP A 306 10.03 -12.30 7.44
C ASP A 306 9.22 -11.70 8.61
N TYR A 307 9.89 -11.00 9.55
CA TYR A 307 9.27 -10.38 10.71
C TYR A 307 9.31 -8.85 10.56
N PRO A 308 8.23 -8.19 10.08
CA PRO A 308 8.21 -6.74 9.89
C PRO A 308 8.23 -5.98 11.21
N LEU A 309 8.44 -4.65 11.15
CA LEU A 309 8.64 -3.78 12.31
C LEU A 309 7.50 -3.90 13.35
N GLU A 310 6.26 -3.85 12.92
CA GLU A 310 5.09 -3.95 13.80
C GLU A 310 5.03 -5.29 14.55
N TYR A 311 5.50 -6.36 13.95
CA TYR A 311 5.63 -7.64 14.63
C TYR A 311 6.72 -7.62 15.69
N ARG A 312 7.88 -7.01 15.37
CA ARG A 312 9.04 -6.91 16.29
C ARG A 312 8.73 -6.02 17.49
N ILE A 313 8.01 -4.91 17.29
CA ILE A 313 7.49 -4.08 18.39
C ILE A 313 6.56 -4.91 19.29
N ALA A 314 5.58 -5.62 18.71
CA ALA A 314 4.69 -6.48 19.49
C ALA A 314 5.44 -7.56 20.27
N LEU A 315 6.47 -8.17 19.68
CA LEU A 315 7.31 -9.18 20.33
C LEU A 315 8.09 -8.58 21.50
N LEU A 316 8.65 -7.38 21.33
CA LEU A 316 9.38 -6.66 22.38
C LEU A 316 8.47 -6.38 23.59
N PHE A 317 7.32 -5.72 23.36
CA PHE A 317 6.38 -5.39 24.42
C PHE A 317 5.90 -6.63 25.20
N LEU A 318 5.60 -7.72 24.50
CA LEU A 318 5.21 -8.98 25.16
C LEU A 318 6.34 -9.59 25.99
N ASN A 319 7.60 -9.49 25.55
CA ASN A 319 8.73 -10.04 26.31
C ASN A 319 9.12 -9.17 27.50
N VAL A 320 8.96 -7.84 27.41
CA VAL A 320 9.17 -6.97 28.57
C VAL A 320 8.11 -7.24 29.62
N ALA A 321 6.83 -7.30 29.25
CA ALA A 321 5.71 -7.58 30.16
C ALA A 321 5.74 -9.01 30.76
N ASP A 322 6.45 -9.97 30.17
CA ASP A 322 6.61 -11.34 30.70
C ASP A 322 7.96 -11.53 31.42
N ALA A 323 8.73 -10.44 31.64
CA ALA A 323 10.09 -10.55 32.19
C ALA A 323 10.12 -11.16 33.59
N ASP A 324 9.09 -10.93 34.40
CA ASP A 324 8.91 -11.55 35.71
C ASP A 324 8.20 -12.92 35.66
N GLY A 325 7.72 -13.34 34.51
CA GLY A 325 6.98 -14.58 34.23
C GLY A 325 5.50 -14.52 34.54
N ASP A 326 4.88 -13.34 34.67
CA ASP A 326 3.46 -13.14 34.97
C ASP A 326 2.82 -12.07 34.05
N LEU A 327 2.73 -12.37 32.76
CA LEU A 327 2.04 -11.50 31.79
C LEU A 327 0.54 -11.38 32.09
N SER A 328 0.14 -10.28 32.71
CA SER A 328 -1.22 -10.00 33.20
C SER A 328 -2.23 -9.75 32.07
N ASP A 329 -3.51 -9.91 32.37
CA ASP A 329 -4.59 -9.55 31.43
C ASP A 329 -4.66 -8.02 31.24
N GLU A 330 -4.28 -7.22 32.27
CA GLU A 330 -4.27 -5.75 32.22
C GLU A 330 -3.19 -5.22 31.31
N GLU A 331 -1.98 -5.77 31.36
CA GLU A 331 -0.88 -5.47 30.44
C GLU A 331 -1.21 -5.86 29.00
N LEU A 332 -1.77 -7.06 28.78
CA LEU A 332 -2.18 -7.49 27.44
C LEU A 332 -3.23 -6.55 26.81
N ASP A 333 -4.15 -6.04 27.60
CA ASP A 333 -5.16 -5.08 27.11
C ASP A 333 -4.47 -3.73 26.80
N ALA A 334 -3.57 -3.24 27.66
CA ALA A 334 -2.79 -2.00 27.44
C ALA A 334 -1.90 -2.11 26.20
N ILE A 335 -1.14 -3.20 26.04
CA ILE A 335 -0.31 -3.47 24.85
C ILE A 335 -1.20 -3.53 23.58
N SER A 336 -2.39 -4.13 23.67
CA SER A 336 -3.31 -4.20 22.54
C SER A 336 -3.80 -2.82 22.11
N GLU A 337 -4.12 -1.93 23.05
CA GLU A 337 -4.54 -0.55 22.77
C GLU A 337 -3.41 0.26 22.16
N TYR A 338 -2.20 0.19 22.74
CA TYR A 338 -1.00 0.80 22.20
C TYR A 338 -0.69 0.34 20.76
N MET A 339 -0.76 -0.97 20.53
CA MET A 339 -0.52 -1.51 19.20
C MET A 339 -1.56 -1.08 18.18
N GLU A 340 -2.84 -0.92 18.55
CA GLU A 340 -3.87 -0.40 17.65
C GLU A 340 -3.54 1.04 17.19
N GLU A 341 -3.10 1.92 18.13
CA GLU A 341 -2.66 3.27 17.79
C GLU A 341 -1.37 3.30 16.95
N THR A 342 -0.42 2.44 17.28
CA THR A 342 0.86 2.33 16.57
C THR A 342 0.65 1.87 15.12
N LEU A 343 -0.20 0.86 14.90
CA LEU A 343 -0.54 0.39 13.56
C LEU A 343 -1.22 1.47 12.72
N GLU A 344 -2.09 2.28 13.32
CA GLU A 344 -2.70 3.42 12.64
C GLU A 344 -1.64 4.44 12.20
N LYS A 345 -0.69 4.79 13.09
CA LYS A 345 0.42 5.70 12.80
C LYS A 345 1.38 5.15 11.75
N LEU A 346 1.62 3.84 11.72
CA LEU A 346 2.45 3.15 10.71
C LEU A 346 1.68 2.94 9.40
N GLY A 347 0.38 3.23 9.34
CA GLY A 347 -0.45 2.97 8.16
C GLY A 347 -0.67 1.49 7.88
N VAL A 348 -0.56 0.64 8.90
CA VAL A 348 -0.71 -0.81 8.81
C VAL A 348 -2.14 -1.20 9.16
N ASP A 349 -2.89 -1.67 8.17
CA ASP A 349 -4.28 -2.12 8.37
C ASP A 349 -4.32 -3.59 8.78
N MET A 350 -4.02 -3.85 10.02
CA MET A 350 -4.06 -5.17 10.66
C MET A 350 -4.59 -5.07 12.07
N SER A 351 -5.14 -6.18 12.58
CA SER A 351 -5.63 -6.26 13.95
C SER A 351 -4.47 -6.45 14.94
N ALA A 352 -4.26 -5.50 15.86
CA ALA A 352 -3.29 -5.61 16.94
C ALA A 352 -3.40 -6.94 17.70
N LYS A 353 -4.62 -7.39 18.01
CA LYS A 353 -4.86 -8.69 18.69
C LYS A 353 -4.39 -9.90 17.90
N LYS A 354 -4.41 -9.83 16.57
CA LYS A 354 -3.89 -10.93 15.73
C LYS A 354 -2.36 -10.91 15.71
N ILE A 355 -1.73 -9.74 15.61
CA ILE A 355 -0.28 -9.59 15.65
C ILE A 355 0.26 -10.08 16.99
N LEU A 356 -0.29 -9.60 18.11
CA LEU A 356 0.08 -10.04 19.45
C LEU A 356 -0.07 -11.56 19.63
N ARG A 357 -1.17 -12.14 19.15
CA ARG A 357 -1.36 -13.60 19.19
C ARG A 357 -0.31 -14.34 18.35
N ASN A 358 0.14 -13.76 17.26
CA ASN A 358 1.19 -14.34 16.42
C ASN A 358 2.55 -14.20 17.08
N ALA A 359 2.89 -13.01 17.59
CA ALA A 359 4.14 -12.74 18.30
C ALA A 359 4.26 -13.61 19.58
N LYS A 360 3.17 -13.83 20.31
CA LYS A 360 3.12 -14.69 21.50
C LYS A 360 3.58 -16.14 21.24
N LYS A 361 3.57 -16.62 20.02
CA LYS A 361 4.08 -17.96 19.67
C LYS A 361 5.60 -18.05 19.68
N HIS A 362 6.27 -16.91 19.61
CA HIS A 362 7.72 -16.79 19.52
C HIS A 362 8.34 -16.04 20.71
N MET A 363 7.61 -15.86 21.81
CA MET A 363 8.15 -15.23 23.04
C MET A 363 9.32 -15.98 23.63
N ASP A 364 9.34 -17.34 23.50
CA ASP A 364 10.46 -18.19 23.97
C ASP A 364 11.67 -18.18 23.01
N ASP A 365 11.62 -17.43 21.88
CA ASP A 365 12.71 -17.36 20.90
C ASP A 365 13.64 -16.17 21.23
N GLU A 366 14.60 -16.43 22.12
CA GLU A 366 15.58 -15.44 22.56
C GLU A 366 16.42 -14.89 21.38
N ASP A 367 16.74 -15.72 20.38
CA ASP A 367 17.53 -15.28 19.22
C ASP A 367 16.72 -14.27 18.37
N LEU A 368 15.43 -14.48 18.18
CA LEU A 368 14.55 -13.56 17.45
C LEU A 368 14.34 -12.24 18.21
N LEU A 369 14.24 -12.30 19.54
CA LEU A 369 14.11 -11.10 20.38
C LEU A 369 15.37 -10.24 20.30
N GLU A 370 16.55 -10.82 20.50
CA GLU A 370 17.84 -10.12 20.41
C GLU A 370 18.09 -9.55 19.01
N GLU A 371 17.74 -10.31 17.96
CA GLU A 371 17.77 -9.81 16.59
C GLU A 371 16.84 -8.59 16.44
N SER A 372 15.62 -8.63 17.01
CA SER A 372 14.65 -7.56 16.92
C SER A 372 15.14 -6.27 17.59
N ILE A 373 15.70 -6.38 18.80
CA ILE A 373 16.29 -5.25 19.53
C ILE A 373 17.44 -4.64 18.74
N THR A 374 18.36 -5.48 18.22
CA THR A 374 19.51 -5.01 17.43
C THR A 374 19.08 -4.31 16.14
N LEU A 375 18.08 -4.87 15.41
CA LEU A 375 17.62 -4.29 14.15
C LEU A 375 16.86 -2.98 14.36
N MET A 376 16.07 -2.87 15.41
CA MET A 376 15.43 -1.60 15.78
C MET A 376 16.49 -0.54 16.10
N GLY A 377 17.45 -0.84 16.95
CA GLY A 377 18.54 0.08 17.28
C GLY A 377 19.44 0.48 16.10
N THR A 378 19.45 -0.33 15.03
CA THR A 378 20.28 -0.06 13.83
C THR A 378 19.54 0.83 12.82
N HIS A 379 18.23 0.65 12.68
CA HIS A 379 17.45 1.25 11.57
C HIS A 379 16.46 2.33 12.00
N LEU A 380 16.14 2.44 13.29
CA LEU A 380 15.26 3.50 13.79
C LEU A 380 16.08 4.68 14.34
N SER A 381 15.51 5.87 14.32
CA SER A 381 16.16 7.03 14.90
C SER A 381 16.14 6.99 16.42
N ASN A 382 17.03 7.77 17.06
CA ASN A 382 17.06 7.92 18.52
C ASN A 382 15.73 8.45 19.06
N GLU A 383 15.05 9.34 18.32
CA GLU A 383 13.74 9.88 18.69
C GLU A 383 12.66 8.78 18.73
N MET A 384 12.66 7.89 17.73
CA MET A 384 11.70 6.77 17.69
C MET A 384 12.03 5.73 18.76
N LEU A 385 13.31 5.43 18.99
CA LEU A 385 13.75 4.51 20.04
C LEU A 385 13.40 5.04 21.45
N ALA A 386 13.67 6.33 21.71
CA ALA A 386 13.28 6.98 22.96
C ALA A 386 11.76 6.95 23.17
N LYS A 387 11.00 7.16 22.10
CA LYS A 387 9.55 7.05 22.16
C LYS A 387 9.08 5.63 22.50
N ILE A 388 9.65 4.60 21.85
CA ILE A 388 9.33 3.19 22.16
C ILE A 388 9.67 2.87 23.61
N HIS A 389 10.79 3.38 24.13
CA HIS A 389 11.18 3.23 25.51
C HIS A 389 10.17 3.84 26.49
N ASN A 390 9.79 5.10 26.27
CA ASN A 390 8.80 5.78 27.13
C ASN A 390 7.43 5.10 27.06
N ASP A 391 7.01 4.66 25.84
CA ASP A 391 5.77 3.92 25.65
C ASP A 391 5.78 2.56 26.38
N LEU A 392 6.96 1.88 26.48
CA LEU A 392 7.13 0.66 27.28
C LEU A 392 6.86 0.90 28.76
N GLU A 393 7.48 1.94 29.34
CA GLU A 393 7.28 2.28 30.76
C GLU A 393 5.81 2.63 31.06
N GLU A 394 5.15 3.37 30.17
CA GLU A 394 3.75 3.77 30.35
C GLU A 394 2.79 2.57 30.21
N VAL A 395 2.99 1.74 29.18
CA VAL A 395 2.08 0.66 28.81
C VAL A 395 2.19 -0.53 29.75
N ILE A 396 3.42 -0.90 30.13
CA ILE A 396 3.66 -2.07 31.02
C ILE A 396 3.49 -1.66 32.46
N GLY A 397 3.82 -0.43 32.85
CA GLY A 397 3.63 0.09 34.21
C GLY A 397 2.17 0.29 34.63
N VAL A 398 1.21 -0.25 33.90
CA VAL A 398 -0.23 -0.09 34.17
C VAL A 398 -0.65 -0.71 35.49
N ASP A 399 0.07 -1.74 35.98
CA ASP A 399 -0.16 -2.43 37.25
C ASP A 399 1.07 -2.44 38.19
N ASP A 400 1.95 -1.44 38.08
CA ASP A 400 3.24 -1.26 38.77
C ASP A 400 4.36 -2.18 38.22
N LEU A 401 5.40 -1.58 37.62
CA LEU A 401 6.57 -2.29 37.08
C LEU A 401 7.28 -3.16 38.11
N SER A 402 7.55 -4.40 37.78
CA SER A 402 8.42 -5.28 38.53
C SER A 402 9.91 -4.89 38.43
N ASP A 403 10.75 -5.43 39.33
CA ASP A 403 12.20 -5.21 39.26
C ASP A 403 12.77 -5.77 37.93
N GLU A 404 12.27 -6.92 37.45
CA GLU A 404 12.73 -7.62 36.27
C GLU A 404 12.32 -6.86 34.97
N GLU A 405 11.14 -6.29 34.91
CA GLU A 405 10.68 -5.45 33.81
C GLU A 405 11.48 -4.16 33.72
N SER A 406 11.70 -3.51 34.86
CA SER A 406 12.55 -2.30 34.95
C SER A 406 13.97 -2.58 34.48
N GLU A 407 14.59 -3.68 34.92
CA GLU A 407 15.94 -4.09 34.46
C GLU A 407 15.97 -4.33 32.94
N PHE A 408 14.88 -4.86 32.36
CA PHE A 408 14.81 -5.06 30.92
C PHE A 408 14.72 -3.72 30.16
N ILE A 409 13.87 -2.81 30.62
CA ILE A 409 13.72 -1.48 30.01
C ILE A 409 15.02 -0.67 30.12
N GLU A 410 15.69 -0.65 31.27
CA GLU A 410 17.01 -0.03 31.47
C GLU A 410 18.08 -0.59 30.52
N ARG A 411 18.07 -1.92 30.28
CA ARG A 411 18.96 -2.56 29.30
C ARG A 411 18.77 -2.00 27.89
N LEU A 412 17.53 -1.69 27.47
CA LEU A 412 17.25 -1.11 26.13
C LEU A 412 17.87 0.28 25.99
N VAL A 413 17.88 1.10 27.04
CA VAL A 413 18.56 2.42 27.04
C VAL A 413 20.06 2.26 26.74
N GLU A 414 20.71 1.28 27.38
CA GLU A 414 22.14 1.02 27.15
C GLU A 414 22.39 0.51 25.71
N GLU A 415 21.57 -0.44 25.22
CA GLU A 415 21.77 -1.05 23.91
C GLU A 415 21.47 -0.08 22.75
N TRP A 416 20.46 0.76 22.89
CA TRP A 416 20.07 1.73 21.89
C TRP A 416 20.79 3.07 22.01
N GLN A 417 21.56 3.27 23.09
CA GLN A 417 22.30 4.51 23.38
C GLN A 417 21.35 5.73 23.39
N ILE A 418 20.19 5.57 24.00
CA ILE A 418 19.21 6.66 24.17
C ILE A 418 19.78 7.61 25.22
N GLU A 419 19.85 8.92 24.92
CA GLU A 419 20.18 9.96 25.89
C GLU A 419 19.00 10.07 26.88
N SER A 420 19.27 9.88 28.17
CA SER A 420 18.24 10.05 29.21
C SER A 420 18.01 11.55 29.44
N ASP A 421 16.75 11.96 29.60
CA ASP A 421 16.41 13.36 29.93
C ASP A 421 17.03 13.87 31.26
N GLU A 422 17.67 12.98 32.04
CA GLU A 422 18.39 13.31 33.25
C GLU A 422 19.74 14.03 32.98
N ASP A 423 20.30 13.93 31.77
CA ASP A 423 21.59 14.55 31.43
C ASP A 423 21.44 16.02 30.97
N GLU A 424 20.21 16.51 30.68
CA GLU A 424 19.98 17.94 30.34
C GLU A 424 19.82 18.84 31.57
N ASP A 425 19.49 18.30 32.76
CA ASP A 425 19.33 19.09 33.98
C ASP A 425 20.67 19.39 34.72
N ASP A 426 21.77 18.69 34.39
CA ASP A 426 23.07 18.87 35.06
C ASP A 426 24.00 19.91 34.37
N GLU A 427 23.68 20.45 33.19
CA GLU A 427 24.48 21.46 32.50
C GLU A 427 24.02 22.94 32.74
N GLU A 428 22.87 23.17 33.39
CA GLU A 428 22.39 24.54 33.64
C GLU A 428 22.82 25.19 34.99
N ASP A 429 23.55 24.49 35.87
CA ASP A 429 23.89 24.99 37.22
C ASP A 429 25.35 25.45 37.42
N GLU A 430 26.21 25.59 36.43
CA GLU A 430 27.64 25.98 36.62
C GLU A 430 28.04 27.36 36.10
N ASP A 431 27.13 28.27 35.74
CA ASP A 431 27.55 29.63 35.32
C ASP A 431 26.77 30.77 36.01
N ASP A 432 26.79 30.85 37.33
CA ASP A 432 26.43 32.08 38.09
C ASP A 432 27.23 32.24 39.39
N GLU A 433 28.52 32.56 39.30
CA GLU A 433 29.19 33.34 40.36
C GLU A 433 30.42 34.09 39.80
N GLU A 434 30.47 35.42 40.18
CA GLU A 434 31.56 36.44 40.04
C GLU A 434 31.49 37.27 38.75
N ASP A 435 31.19 38.54 38.77
CA ASP A 435 31.81 39.61 39.51
C ASP A 435 30.93 40.87 39.57
N GLU A 436 30.66 41.39 40.78
CA GLU A 436 30.37 42.79 41.03
C GLU A 436 31.72 43.55 40.97
N ASP A 437 31.78 44.67 40.26
CA ASP A 437 32.20 45.94 40.81
C ASP A 437 32.45 47.03 39.74
N ASP A 438 31.98 48.21 40.15
CA ASP A 438 32.46 49.56 39.87
C ASP A 438 32.01 50.32 38.60
N GLU A 439 31.03 51.22 38.88
CA GLU A 439 31.03 52.72 38.92
C GLU A 439 31.70 53.44 37.73
N GLU A 440 31.05 54.30 37.12
CA GLU A 440 30.88 55.76 37.22
C GLU A 440 30.50 56.39 35.87
N ASP A 441 29.42 57.19 35.97
CA ASP A 441 29.15 58.48 35.42
C ASP A 441 29.81 58.91 34.09
N GLU A 442 29.02 59.39 33.18
CA GLU A 442 28.96 60.76 32.77
C GLU A 442 27.85 61.03 31.75
N GLU A 443 27.22 62.12 32.02
CA GLU A 443 26.12 62.84 31.41
C GLU A 443 26.48 63.45 30.05
N ASP A 444 25.39 63.88 29.42
CA ASP A 444 25.21 65.08 28.58
C ASP A 444 25.25 64.87 27.05
N GLU A 445 24.25 65.35 26.57
CA GLU A 445 23.65 66.48 25.82
C GLU A 445 23.23 66.06 24.41
N GLU A 446 21.92 66.15 24.20
CA GLU A 446 21.14 67.09 23.37
C GLU A 446 21.74 67.49 22.00
N GLU A 447 20.91 67.37 21.02
CA GLU A 447 20.18 68.35 20.21
C GLU A 447 19.73 67.74 18.93
N ASP A 448 18.46 67.66 18.74
CA ASP A 448 17.53 68.43 17.90
C ASP A 448 17.99 68.77 16.47
N GLU A 449 17.02 68.68 15.65
CA GLU A 449 16.52 69.46 14.50
C GLU A 449 16.25 68.54 13.32
N ASP A 450 15.03 68.28 13.02
CA ASP A 450 13.98 69.03 12.31
C ASP A 450 14.19 69.19 10.78
N GLU A 451 13.03 69.05 10.19
CA GLU A 451 12.54 69.67 8.94
C GLU A 451 12.86 68.90 7.66
N ASP A 452 11.89 68.49 7.03
CA ASP A 452 10.74 68.99 6.30
C ASP A 452 10.86 68.76 4.78
N GLU A 453 9.68 68.35 4.29
CA GLU A 453 9.04 68.81 3.02
C GLU A 453 9.64 68.29 1.69
N ASP A 454 8.91 67.86 0.90
CA ASP A 454 7.75 68.08 0.08
C ASP A 454 7.92 67.45 -1.33
N GLU A 455 6.84 66.89 -1.71
CA GLU A 455 6.04 67.16 -2.93
C GLU A 455 6.61 66.79 -4.33
N ASP A 456 5.71 66.12 -4.95
CA ASP A 456 5.12 66.37 -6.27
C ASP A 456 5.61 65.57 -7.48
N GLU A 457 4.63 64.83 -7.93
CA GLU A 457 3.88 64.90 -9.19
C GLU A 457 4.56 64.43 -10.49
N ASP A 458 3.76 63.59 -11.05
CA ASP A 458 3.28 63.65 -12.43
C ASP A 458 4.03 62.97 -13.59
N ASP A 459 3.21 62.09 -14.14
CA ASP A 459 2.83 61.95 -15.52
C ASP A 459 3.73 61.26 -16.57
N ASP A 460 3.00 60.38 -17.18
CA ASP A 460 2.92 60.09 -18.62
C ASP A 460 4.14 59.53 -19.38
N LYS A 461 4.03 58.28 -19.72
CA LYS A 461 3.74 57.82 -21.09
C LYS A 461 3.69 56.29 -21.20
#